data_785dcd896fa5e6e471cbcb6326e74528
#
_entry.id   785dcd896fa5e6e471cbcb6326e74528
#
_cell.length_a   1.000
_cell.length_b   1.000
_cell.length_c   1.000
_cell.angle_alpha   90.00
_cell.angle_beta   90.00
_cell.angle_gamma   90.00
#
_symmetry.space_group_name_H-M   'P 1'
#
loop_
_entity.id
_entity.type
_entity.pdbx_description
1 polymer ?
#
loop_
_entity_poly.entity_id
_entity_poly.type
_entity_poly.pdbx_seq_one_letter_code
_entity_poly.pdbx_strand_id
1 'polypeptide(L)'
;EMLAEIMRFRHGIAVAGTHGKTTTTSLIAAIFAEAGLDPTFVIGGRVNAVQANARLGDSRYLIVEADESDASFLHLQPMVAVVTNIDADHMGTYGGDFERLKRTYVEFLHNLPFYGLSVLCIDDAAVASIVPDVTRHVITYGESEHADYRLCDFSQHEGRSAFTVNRPGGREPLRLQLGLPGRHYALNATAAVAVATDEGIADAAIVRGIAGFQGVGRRFENHGEQPCRDGSFLLVDDYGHHPTEVAANLVAVRAGWPARRLVMVY
;
A
#
# COMPACT_ATOMS: atom_id res chain seq x y z
N GLU A 1 12.18 -11.91 -13.41
CA GLU A 1 13.54 -11.69 -13.98
C GLU A 1 13.57 -10.45 -14.89
N MET A 2 12.75 -10.37 -15.96
CA MET A 2 12.78 -9.21 -16.87
C MET A 2 12.49 -7.88 -16.16
N LEU A 3 11.51 -7.82 -15.27
CA LEU A 3 11.19 -6.62 -14.50
C LEU A 3 12.39 -6.18 -13.64
N ALA A 4 13.13 -7.13 -13.07
CA ALA A 4 14.34 -6.85 -12.30
C ALA A 4 15.44 -6.22 -13.17
N GLU A 5 15.64 -6.70 -14.40
CA GLU A 5 16.61 -6.11 -15.32
C GLU A 5 16.22 -4.68 -15.72
N ILE A 6 14.94 -4.40 -15.95
CA ILE A 6 14.47 -3.04 -16.24
C ILE A 6 14.71 -2.13 -15.02
N MET A 7 14.49 -2.64 -13.79
CA MET A 7 14.66 -1.87 -12.55
C MET A 7 16.12 -1.40 -12.36
N ARG A 8 17.11 -2.16 -12.78
CA ARG A 8 18.54 -1.80 -12.65
C ARG A 8 18.91 -0.45 -13.30
N PHE A 9 18.13 -0.01 -14.27
CA PHE A 9 18.36 1.25 -15.00
C PHE A 9 17.42 2.38 -14.57
N ARG A 10 16.65 2.16 -13.50
CA ARG A 10 15.64 3.09 -13.01
C ARG A 10 15.80 3.30 -11.50
N HIS A 11 15.21 4.36 -11.00
CA HIS A 11 15.01 4.54 -9.57
C HIS A 11 13.81 3.68 -9.15
N GLY A 12 14.09 2.44 -8.74
CA GLY A 12 13.07 1.45 -8.42
C GLY A 12 12.45 1.68 -7.04
N ILE A 13 11.14 1.68 -6.97
CA ILE A 13 10.36 1.64 -5.73
C ILE A 13 9.55 0.35 -5.76
N ALA A 14 9.82 -0.57 -4.85
CA ALA A 14 9.16 -1.86 -4.78
C ALA A 14 8.29 -1.98 -3.53
N VAL A 15 7.03 -2.38 -3.71
CA VAL A 15 6.09 -2.57 -2.60
C VAL A 15 5.82 -4.04 -2.41
N ALA A 16 6.30 -4.59 -1.30
CA ALA A 16 6.10 -5.96 -0.85
C ALA A 16 5.16 -6.03 0.36
N GLY A 17 4.82 -7.25 0.73
CA GLY A 17 3.93 -7.57 1.84
C GLY A 17 2.79 -8.46 1.39
N THR A 18 2.19 -9.20 2.31
CA THR A 18 1.13 -10.14 1.96
C THR A 18 -0.11 -9.39 1.45
N HIS A 19 -0.53 -8.33 2.14
CA HIS A 19 -1.73 -7.55 1.83
C HIS A 19 -1.40 -6.07 1.58
N GLY A 20 -2.20 -5.40 0.75
CA GLY A 20 -2.08 -3.96 0.52
C GLY A 20 -1.07 -3.53 -0.53
N LYS A 21 -0.29 -4.44 -1.13
CA LYS A 21 0.70 -4.16 -2.19
C LYS A 21 0.13 -3.28 -3.30
N THR A 22 -0.91 -3.77 -3.95
CA THR A 22 -1.56 -3.13 -5.10
C THR A 22 -2.00 -1.69 -4.80
N THR A 23 -2.68 -1.50 -3.67
CA THR A 23 -3.18 -0.18 -3.28
C THR A 23 -2.04 0.78 -2.95
N THR A 24 -1.03 0.33 -2.20
CA THR A 24 0.12 1.16 -1.83
C THR A 24 0.93 1.57 -3.06
N THR A 25 1.21 0.62 -3.97
CA THR A 25 1.91 0.89 -5.24
C THR A 25 1.15 1.92 -6.08
N SER A 26 -0.18 1.78 -6.15
CA SER A 26 -1.04 2.69 -6.90
C SER A 26 -1.12 4.09 -6.28
N LEU A 27 -1.14 4.19 -4.94
CA LEU A 27 -1.10 5.46 -4.22
C LEU A 27 0.22 6.19 -4.43
N ILE A 28 1.35 5.49 -4.37
CA ILE A 28 2.67 6.06 -4.68
C ILE A 28 2.67 6.59 -6.12
N ALA A 29 2.24 5.77 -7.09
CA ALA A 29 2.17 6.18 -8.49
C ALA A 29 1.26 7.41 -8.71
N ALA A 30 0.12 7.49 -8.03
CA ALA A 30 -0.79 8.63 -8.11
C ALA A 30 -0.17 9.92 -7.55
N ILE A 31 0.53 9.85 -6.41
CA ILE A 31 1.24 11.01 -5.82
C ILE A 31 2.35 11.48 -6.76
N PHE A 32 3.13 10.57 -7.34
CA PHE A 32 4.22 10.91 -8.26
C PHE A 32 3.69 11.54 -9.55
N ALA A 33 2.59 11.02 -10.10
CA ALA A 33 1.91 11.60 -11.26
C ALA A 33 1.38 13.01 -10.95
N GLU A 34 0.75 13.23 -9.78
CA GLU A 34 0.28 14.54 -9.32
C GLU A 34 1.43 15.54 -9.13
N ALA A 35 2.61 15.06 -8.75
CA ALA A 35 3.83 15.85 -8.67
C ALA A 35 4.46 16.16 -10.06
N GLY A 36 3.88 15.68 -11.15
CA GLY A 36 4.40 15.87 -12.51
C GLY A 36 5.61 15.00 -12.84
N LEU A 37 5.86 13.94 -12.06
CA LEU A 37 7.04 13.08 -12.24
C LEU A 37 6.85 11.97 -13.28
N ASP A 38 5.66 11.73 -13.78
CA ASP A 38 5.33 10.74 -14.82
C ASP A 38 6.04 9.38 -14.65
N PRO A 39 5.74 8.61 -13.57
CA PRO A 39 6.43 7.36 -13.28
C PRO A 39 6.01 6.22 -14.24
N THR A 40 6.94 5.32 -14.54
CA THR A 40 6.61 3.98 -15.00
C THR A 40 6.08 3.17 -13.83
N PHE A 41 4.99 2.42 -14.01
CA PHE A 41 4.51 1.51 -12.96
C PHE A 41 4.07 0.16 -13.52
N VAL A 42 4.19 -0.88 -12.66
CA VAL A 42 3.68 -2.23 -12.91
C VAL A 42 2.99 -2.71 -11.62
N ILE A 43 1.69 -2.97 -11.70
CA ILE A 43 0.80 -3.24 -10.58
C ILE A 43 -0.04 -4.47 -10.86
N GLY A 44 -0.31 -5.29 -9.83
CA GLY A 44 -1.11 -6.52 -9.98
C GLY A 44 -2.60 -6.28 -10.27
N GLY A 45 -3.12 -5.05 -10.06
CA GLY A 45 -4.49 -4.65 -10.32
C GLY A 45 -4.62 -3.56 -11.38
N ARG A 46 -5.84 -3.32 -11.86
CA ARG A 46 -6.14 -2.27 -12.83
C ARG A 46 -6.36 -0.93 -12.12
N VAL A 47 -5.49 0.04 -12.34
CA VAL A 47 -5.60 1.40 -11.79
C VAL A 47 -6.75 2.13 -12.48
N ASN A 48 -7.76 2.58 -11.73
CA ASN A 48 -8.98 3.15 -12.29
C ASN A 48 -8.73 4.45 -13.07
N ALA A 49 -7.81 5.30 -12.61
CA ALA A 49 -7.50 6.58 -13.27
C ALA A 49 -6.94 6.42 -14.70
N VAL A 50 -6.18 5.35 -14.96
CA VAL A 50 -5.53 5.11 -16.26
C VAL A 50 -6.04 3.86 -16.98
N GLN A 51 -6.95 3.11 -16.35
CA GLN A 51 -7.55 1.89 -16.88
C GLN A 51 -6.51 0.83 -17.34
N ALA A 52 -5.35 0.78 -16.67
CA ALA A 52 -4.25 -0.11 -16.99
C ALA A 52 -3.59 -0.66 -15.71
N ASN A 53 -2.95 -1.79 -15.82
CA ASN A 53 -2.11 -2.39 -14.77
C ASN A 53 -0.61 -2.09 -14.94
N ALA A 54 -0.23 -1.56 -16.10
CA ALA A 54 1.12 -1.09 -16.36
C ALA A 54 1.09 0.13 -17.28
N ARG A 55 1.99 1.07 -17.03
CA ARG A 55 2.18 2.26 -17.86
C ARG A 55 3.65 2.60 -17.94
N LEU A 56 4.13 2.90 -19.13
CA LEU A 56 5.45 3.48 -19.34
C LEU A 56 5.37 5.00 -19.15
N GLY A 57 6.19 5.54 -18.27
CA GLY A 57 6.38 6.97 -18.05
C GLY A 57 7.77 7.43 -18.48
N ASP A 58 7.94 8.73 -18.63
CA ASP A 58 9.18 9.34 -19.13
C ASP A 58 10.22 9.58 -18.02
N SER A 59 9.84 9.50 -16.74
CA SER A 59 10.77 9.77 -15.63
C SER A 59 11.68 8.57 -15.32
N ARG A 60 12.66 8.83 -14.45
CA ARG A 60 13.54 7.77 -13.92
C ARG A 60 12.84 6.76 -13.01
N TYR A 61 11.66 7.07 -12.49
CA TYR A 61 10.97 6.25 -11.50
C TYR A 61 10.31 5.02 -12.12
N LEU A 62 10.52 3.89 -11.44
CA LEU A 62 9.82 2.63 -11.72
C LEU A 62 9.19 2.15 -10.41
N ILE A 63 7.86 2.17 -10.32
CA ILE A 63 7.10 1.79 -9.15
C ILE A 63 6.45 0.44 -9.42
N VAL A 64 6.78 -0.57 -8.61
CA VAL A 64 6.33 -1.94 -8.87
C VAL A 64 5.77 -2.61 -7.63
N GLU A 65 4.83 -3.50 -7.85
CA GLU A 65 4.40 -4.49 -6.88
C GLU A 65 5.41 -5.64 -6.85
N ALA A 66 5.89 -5.99 -5.66
CA ALA A 66 6.87 -7.04 -5.43
C ALA A 66 6.16 -8.26 -4.82
N ASP A 67 6.03 -9.33 -5.61
CA ASP A 67 5.25 -10.51 -5.24
C ASP A 67 6.13 -11.55 -4.53
N GLU A 68 5.74 -11.88 -3.31
CA GLU A 68 6.39 -12.89 -2.48
C GLU A 68 5.91 -14.32 -2.76
N SER A 69 4.80 -14.50 -3.49
CA SER A 69 4.11 -15.79 -3.63
C SER A 69 5.00 -16.93 -4.14
N ASP A 70 5.96 -16.61 -5.02
CA ASP A 70 6.95 -17.54 -5.57
C ASP A 70 8.39 -17.14 -5.24
N ALA A 71 8.58 -16.20 -4.31
CA ALA A 71 9.86 -15.60 -3.93
C ALA A 71 10.58 -14.85 -5.09
N SER A 72 9.91 -14.56 -6.21
CA SER A 72 10.51 -13.85 -7.35
C SER A 72 10.90 -12.41 -7.03
N PHE A 73 10.31 -11.80 -6.00
CA PHE A 73 10.68 -10.47 -5.53
C PHE A 73 12.15 -10.35 -5.10
N LEU A 74 12.81 -11.47 -4.75
CA LEU A 74 14.24 -11.51 -4.47
C LEU A 74 15.14 -11.13 -5.66
N HIS A 75 14.62 -11.17 -6.87
CA HIS A 75 15.38 -10.70 -8.05
C HIS A 75 15.40 -9.17 -8.18
N LEU A 76 14.46 -8.46 -7.52
CA LEU A 76 14.36 -7.00 -7.59
C LEU A 76 15.51 -6.34 -6.81
N GLN A 77 16.01 -5.23 -7.35
CA GLN A 77 17.05 -4.39 -6.74
C GLN A 77 16.55 -2.94 -6.65
N PRO A 78 15.58 -2.65 -5.77
CA PRO A 78 15.01 -1.32 -5.67
C PRO A 78 15.91 -0.35 -4.92
N MET A 79 15.67 0.96 -5.08
CA MET A 79 16.21 2.03 -4.24
C MET A 79 15.39 2.23 -2.98
N VAL A 80 14.08 2.03 -3.09
CA VAL A 80 13.13 2.11 -1.98
C VAL A 80 12.31 0.82 -1.94
N ALA A 81 12.23 0.19 -0.79
CA ALA A 81 11.38 -0.98 -0.55
C ALA A 81 10.36 -0.69 0.56
N VAL A 82 9.10 -0.99 0.30
CA VAL A 82 8.03 -0.91 1.29
C VAL A 82 7.63 -2.33 1.69
N VAL A 83 7.43 -2.58 2.99
CA VAL A 83 6.80 -3.82 3.48
C VAL A 83 5.57 -3.45 4.30
N THR A 84 4.40 -3.85 3.81
CA THR A 84 3.12 -3.49 4.42
C THR A 84 2.75 -4.38 5.61
N ASN A 85 2.92 -5.67 5.47
CA ASN A 85 2.66 -6.70 6.48
C ASN A 85 3.26 -8.04 6.02
N ILE A 86 3.39 -8.99 6.94
CA ILE A 86 3.81 -10.37 6.65
C ILE A 86 2.81 -11.31 7.32
N ASP A 87 1.97 -11.96 6.54
CA ASP A 87 0.97 -12.93 7.00
C ASP A 87 1.30 -14.32 6.46
N ALA A 88 0.72 -15.36 7.07
CA ALA A 88 0.95 -16.76 6.71
C ALA A 88 0.17 -17.15 5.44
N ASP A 89 0.56 -16.54 4.31
CA ASP A 89 0.05 -16.89 2.99
C ASP A 89 1.15 -17.50 2.12
N HIS A 90 0.78 -18.21 1.06
CA HIS A 90 1.72 -18.88 0.13
C HIS A 90 2.76 -19.77 0.82
N MET A 91 2.43 -20.33 1.99
CA MET A 91 3.37 -21.09 2.85
C MET A 91 4.01 -22.29 2.14
N GLY A 92 3.39 -22.81 1.06
CA GLY A 92 3.98 -23.88 0.24
C GLY A 92 5.35 -23.50 -0.35
N THR A 93 5.54 -22.26 -0.79
CA THR A 93 6.81 -21.74 -1.30
C THR A 93 7.89 -21.73 -0.23
N TYR A 94 7.51 -21.53 1.01
CA TYR A 94 8.41 -21.41 2.16
C TYR A 94 8.53 -22.70 2.97
N GLY A 95 7.97 -23.83 2.47
CA GLY A 95 8.02 -25.14 3.12
C GLY A 95 7.21 -25.21 4.42
N GLY A 96 6.19 -24.36 4.59
CA GLY A 96 5.37 -24.28 5.79
C GLY A 96 6.06 -23.52 6.96
N ASP A 97 7.25 -22.96 6.76
CA ASP A 97 8.05 -22.29 7.79
C ASP A 97 7.86 -20.77 7.72
N PHE A 98 7.13 -20.19 8.66
CA PHE A 98 6.88 -18.75 8.75
C PHE A 98 8.15 -17.93 9.04
N GLU A 99 9.10 -18.50 9.80
CA GLU A 99 10.38 -17.85 10.03
C GLU A 99 11.22 -17.79 8.74
N ARG A 100 11.09 -18.78 7.87
CA ARG A 100 11.70 -18.73 6.53
C ARG A 100 11.08 -17.61 5.69
N LEU A 101 9.77 -17.44 5.72
CA LEU A 101 9.11 -16.32 5.04
C LEU A 101 9.66 -14.97 5.54
N LYS A 102 9.73 -14.76 6.86
CA LYS A 102 10.31 -13.53 7.44
C LYS A 102 11.76 -13.29 7.00
N ARG A 103 12.60 -14.33 7.05
CA ARG A 103 14.00 -14.24 6.57
C ARG A 103 14.07 -13.86 5.09
N THR A 104 13.16 -14.33 4.27
CA THR A 104 13.09 -13.97 2.83
C THR A 104 12.77 -12.49 2.64
N TYR A 105 11.92 -11.90 3.48
CA TYR A 105 11.71 -10.44 3.47
C TYR A 105 12.98 -9.67 3.89
N VAL A 106 13.73 -10.13 4.88
CA VAL A 106 15.02 -9.53 5.25
C VAL A 106 16.01 -9.61 4.09
N GLU A 107 16.08 -10.75 3.40
CA GLU A 107 16.90 -10.93 2.19
C GLU A 107 16.51 -9.96 1.08
N PHE A 108 15.21 -9.82 0.81
CA PHE A 108 14.70 -8.82 -0.14
C PHE A 108 15.13 -7.39 0.23
N LEU A 109 15.01 -7.00 1.51
CA LEU A 109 15.42 -5.68 1.98
C LEU A 109 16.94 -5.48 1.88
N HIS A 110 17.73 -6.53 1.94
CA HIS A 110 19.18 -6.47 1.74
C HIS A 110 19.59 -6.30 0.26
N ASN A 111 18.68 -6.48 -0.70
CA ASN A 111 18.93 -6.15 -2.10
C ASN A 111 18.95 -4.63 -2.37
N LEU A 112 18.48 -3.82 -1.43
CA LEU A 112 18.67 -2.37 -1.46
C LEU A 112 20.18 -2.01 -1.43
N PRO A 113 20.61 -0.96 -2.15
CA PRO A 113 21.97 -0.44 -1.96
C PRO A 113 22.15 0.09 -0.55
N PHE A 114 23.39 0.34 -0.14
CA PHE A 114 23.69 0.80 1.23
C PHE A 114 23.04 2.14 1.59
N TYR A 115 22.68 2.93 0.58
CA TYR A 115 21.98 4.22 0.70
C TYR A 115 20.49 4.10 0.38
N GLY A 116 19.98 2.89 0.18
CA GLY A 116 18.57 2.65 -0.10
C GLY A 116 17.72 2.73 1.15
N LEU A 117 16.41 2.89 0.95
CA LEU A 117 15.42 3.09 2.00
C LEU A 117 14.48 1.89 2.14
N SER A 118 14.30 1.42 3.37
CA SER A 118 13.23 0.49 3.78
C SER A 118 12.12 1.24 4.51
N VAL A 119 10.87 1.10 4.06
CA VAL A 119 9.67 1.70 4.70
C VAL A 119 8.80 0.57 5.26
N LEU A 120 8.75 0.42 6.58
CA LEU A 120 8.27 -0.77 7.28
C LEU A 120 7.07 -0.47 8.18
N CYS A 121 5.98 -1.24 8.07
CA CYS A 121 4.81 -1.12 8.93
C CYS A 121 5.05 -1.81 10.28
N ILE A 122 5.26 -1.04 11.35
CA ILE A 122 5.51 -1.61 12.68
C ILE A 122 4.23 -1.94 13.46
N ASP A 123 3.05 -1.68 12.91
CA ASP A 123 1.80 -2.19 13.48
C ASP A 123 1.64 -3.68 13.20
N ASP A 124 2.31 -4.21 12.19
CA ASP A 124 2.40 -5.64 11.93
C ASP A 124 3.53 -6.26 12.77
N ALA A 125 3.17 -7.23 13.61
CA ALA A 125 4.10 -7.84 14.55
C ALA A 125 5.24 -8.60 13.86
N ALA A 126 4.97 -9.22 12.69
CA ALA A 126 6.00 -9.94 11.95
C ALA A 126 6.98 -8.97 11.29
N VAL A 127 6.48 -7.86 10.70
CA VAL A 127 7.34 -6.78 10.19
C VAL A 127 8.15 -6.15 11.32
N ALA A 128 7.53 -5.81 12.44
CA ALA A 128 8.24 -5.26 13.60
C ALA A 128 9.36 -6.18 14.09
N SER A 129 9.14 -7.51 14.05
CA SER A 129 10.13 -8.50 14.49
C SER A 129 11.38 -8.57 13.62
N ILE A 130 11.30 -8.17 12.34
CA ILE A 130 12.44 -8.21 11.42
C ILE A 130 13.22 -6.88 11.36
N VAL A 131 12.66 -5.78 11.90
CA VAL A 131 13.32 -4.46 11.87
C VAL A 131 14.77 -4.51 12.39
N PRO A 132 15.09 -5.21 13.52
CA PRO A 132 16.46 -5.29 14.02
C PRO A 132 17.47 -5.99 13.08
N ASP A 133 16.95 -6.83 12.17
CA ASP A 133 17.80 -7.59 11.23
C ASP A 133 18.06 -6.81 9.93
N VAL A 134 17.36 -5.69 9.70
CA VAL A 134 17.52 -4.87 8.49
C VAL A 134 18.70 -3.91 8.65
N THR A 135 19.75 -4.10 7.86
CA THR A 135 20.98 -3.29 7.92
C THR A 135 20.97 -2.08 6.97
N ARG A 136 19.83 -1.75 6.40
CA ARG A 136 19.61 -0.57 5.54
C ARG A 136 18.95 0.55 6.32
N HIS A 137 18.91 1.75 5.77
CA HIS A 137 18.16 2.84 6.36
C HIS A 137 16.68 2.44 6.47
N VAL A 138 16.13 2.53 7.67
CA VAL A 138 14.73 2.18 7.95
C VAL A 138 13.95 3.42 8.35
N ILE A 139 12.79 3.59 7.73
CA ILE A 139 11.71 4.46 8.16
C ILE A 139 10.53 3.58 8.54
N THR A 140 9.95 3.81 9.70
CA THR A 140 8.80 3.06 10.20
C THR A 140 7.51 3.84 10.01
N TYR A 141 6.40 3.13 9.77
CA TYR A 141 5.08 3.74 9.75
C TYR A 141 4.04 2.86 10.46
N GLY A 142 2.95 3.49 10.90
CA GLY A 142 1.88 2.82 11.62
C GLY A 142 1.00 3.77 12.42
N GLU A 143 0.09 3.23 13.22
CA GLU A 143 -0.64 3.94 14.28
C GLU A 143 0.19 3.97 15.59
N SER A 144 1.17 3.09 15.72
CA SER A 144 2.06 3.02 16.88
C SER A 144 2.71 4.38 17.18
N GLU A 145 2.80 4.73 18.47
CA GLU A 145 3.49 5.95 18.89
C GLU A 145 5.00 5.94 18.62
N HIS A 146 5.55 4.76 18.32
CA HIS A 146 6.95 4.57 17.98
C HIS A 146 7.23 4.66 16.47
N ALA A 147 6.18 4.82 15.64
CA ALA A 147 6.34 4.97 14.20
C ALA A 147 6.85 6.37 13.84
N ASP A 148 7.83 6.44 12.90
CA ASP A 148 8.34 7.70 12.36
C ASP A 148 7.24 8.46 11.61
N TYR A 149 6.45 7.75 10.80
CA TYR A 149 5.25 8.26 10.13
C TYR A 149 4.03 7.69 10.83
N ARG A 150 3.45 8.49 11.72
CA ARG A 150 2.34 8.02 12.55
C ARG A 150 1.00 8.45 11.99
N LEU A 151 0.13 7.47 11.70
CA LEU A 151 -1.28 7.68 11.42
C LEU A 151 -2.04 8.02 12.71
N CYS A 152 -2.71 9.17 12.69
CA CYS A 152 -3.48 9.70 13.82
C CYS A 152 -4.86 10.20 13.35
N ASP A 153 -5.75 10.46 14.32
CA ASP A 153 -7.05 11.13 14.12
C ASP A 153 -7.90 10.48 13.02
N PHE A 154 -7.79 9.14 12.87
CA PHE A 154 -8.55 8.43 11.86
C PHE A 154 -10.05 8.54 12.11
N SER A 155 -10.77 9.01 11.11
CA SER A 155 -12.22 9.01 11.04
C SER A 155 -12.68 8.50 9.68
N GLN A 156 -13.88 7.93 9.66
CA GLN A 156 -14.48 7.40 8.45
C GLN A 156 -15.95 7.80 8.40
N HIS A 157 -16.40 8.19 7.22
CA HIS A 157 -17.81 8.43 6.94
C HIS A 157 -18.13 7.87 5.56
N GLU A 158 -19.05 6.92 5.50
CA GLU A 158 -19.37 6.19 4.29
C GLU A 158 -18.11 5.64 3.59
N GLY A 159 -17.96 5.89 2.29
CA GLY A 159 -16.82 5.44 1.48
C GLY A 159 -15.57 6.31 1.56
N ARG A 160 -15.42 7.17 2.58
CA ARG A 160 -14.30 8.11 2.69
C ARG A 160 -13.64 8.02 4.06
N SER A 161 -12.32 8.18 4.07
CA SER A 161 -11.54 8.29 5.30
C SER A 161 -10.87 9.66 5.39
N ALA A 162 -10.76 10.19 6.61
CA ALA A 162 -9.95 11.37 6.94
C ALA A 162 -9.01 11.01 8.08
N PHE A 163 -7.76 11.44 8.00
CA PHE A 163 -6.73 11.13 8.98
C PHE A 163 -5.57 12.13 8.91
N THR A 164 -4.75 12.10 9.94
CA THR A 164 -3.52 12.91 10.01
C THR A 164 -2.30 11.97 9.96
N VAL A 165 -1.25 12.36 9.26
CA VAL A 165 0.05 11.69 9.31
C VAL A 165 1.06 12.64 9.95
N ASN A 166 1.50 12.31 11.18
CA ASN A 166 2.64 12.95 11.81
C ASN A 166 3.93 12.46 11.15
N ARG A 167 4.90 13.35 10.99
CA ARG A 167 6.14 13.09 10.25
C ARG A 167 7.37 13.45 11.08
N PRO A 168 8.50 12.76 10.89
CA PRO A 168 9.73 13.02 11.63
C PRO A 168 10.39 14.35 11.20
N GLY A 169 11.42 14.77 11.93
CA GLY A 169 12.26 15.91 11.57
C GLY A 169 11.60 17.28 11.73
N GLY A 170 10.56 17.41 12.57
CA GLY A 170 9.85 18.67 12.80
C GLY A 170 8.99 19.13 11.62
N ARG A 171 8.69 18.24 10.69
CA ARG A 171 7.78 18.53 9.57
C ARG A 171 6.35 18.67 10.07
N GLU A 172 5.61 19.60 9.46
CA GLU A 172 4.18 19.75 9.76
C GLU A 172 3.39 18.47 9.43
N PRO A 173 2.44 18.08 10.29
CA PRO A 173 1.55 16.96 10.03
C PRO A 173 0.73 17.18 8.75
N LEU A 174 0.52 16.12 7.97
CA LEU A 174 -0.36 16.16 6.82
C LEU A 174 -1.78 15.70 7.19
N ARG A 175 -2.77 16.54 6.93
CA ARG A 175 -4.18 16.18 7.01
C ARG A 175 -4.65 15.69 5.66
N LEU A 176 -5.14 14.46 5.62
CA LEU A 176 -5.41 13.72 4.41
C LEU A 176 -6.87 13.29 4.32
N GLN A 177 -7.38 13.23 3.11
CA GLN A 177 -8.67 12.64 2.78
C GLN A 177 -8.45 11.60 1.70
N LEU A 178 -9.03 10.43 1.87
CA LEU A 178 -8.91 9.31 0.94
C LEU A 178 -10.31 8.83 0.56
N GLY A 179 -10.56 8.63 -0.73
CA GLY A 179 -11.82 8.13 -1.29
C GLY A 179 -12.03 6.62 -1.09
N LEU A 180 -11.39 6.03 -0.08
CA LEU A 180 -11.54 4.63 0.34
C LEU A 180 -11.78 4.56 1.85
N PRO A 181 -12.71 3.72 2.33
CA PRO A 181 -12.97 3.53 3.74
C PRO A 181 -12.03 2.46 4.32
N GLY A 182 -11.71 2.60 5.60
CA GLY A 182 -10.96 1.57 6.34
C GLY A 182 -9.54 1.99 6.73
N ARG A 183 -9.15 1.57 7.94
CA ARG A 183 -7.83 1.88 8.51
C ARG A 183 -6.69 1.31 7.68
N HIS A 184 -6.87 0.12 7.11
CA HIS A 184 -5.86 -0.51 6.27
C HIS A 184 -5.54 0.32 5.01
N TYR A 185 -6.52 1.00 4.40
CA TYR A 185 -6.26 1.92 3.29
C TYR A 185 -5.55 3.21 3.75
N ALA A 186 -5.87 3.69 4.95
CA ALA A 186 -5.16 4.83 5.54
C ALA A 186 -3.70 4.48 5.89
N LEU A 187 -3.42 3.25 6.36
CA LEU A 187 -2.05 2.74 6.55
C LEU A 187 -1.29 2.63 5.22
N ASN A 188 -1.93 2.11 4.17
CA ASN A 188 -1.33 2.07 2.84
C ASN A 188 -0.99 3.48 2.32
N ALA A 189 -1.86 4.46 2.58
CA ALA A 189 -1.61 5.86 2.24
C ALA A 189 -0.48 6.47 3.10
N THR A 190 -0.35 6.06 4.36
CA THR A 190 0.75 6.51 5.24
C THR A 190 2.10 6.02 4.72
N ALA A 191 2.19 4.78 4.23
CA ALA A 191 3.38 4.29 3.55
C ALA A 191 3.73 5.12 2.31
N ALA A 192 2.72 5.45 1.48
CA ALA A 192 2.90 6.28 0.30
C ALA A 192 3.36 7.71 0.66
N VAL A 193 2.87 8.29 1.76
CA VAL A 193 3.35 9.57 2.31
C VAL A 193 4.81 9.48 2.70
N ALA A 194 5.23 8.40 3.39
CA ALA A 194 6.61 8.22 3.81
C ALA A 194 7.56 8.20 2.60
N VAL A 195 7.24 7.37 1.59
CA VAL A 195 8.01 7.30 0.34
C VAL A 195 8.06 8.65 -0.36
N ALA A 196 6.91 9.31 -0.55
CA ALA A 196 6.83 10.57 -1.28
C ALA A 196 7.57 11.72 -0.55
N THR A 197 7.55 11.72 0.78
CA THR A 197 8.27 12.70 1.59
C THR A 197 9.79 12.51 1.48
N ASP A 198 10.27 11.26 1.51
CA ASP A 198 11.69 10.93 1.35
C ASP A 198 12.20 11.32 -0.05
N GLU A 199 11.40 11.08 -1.08
CA GLU A 199 11.68 11.48 -2.47
C GLU A 199 11.53 13.00 -2.72
N GLY A 200 11.27 13.79 -1.68
CA GLY A 200 11.22 15.25 -1.75
C GLY A 200 10.00 15.82 -2.48
N ILE A 201 8.93 15.06 -2.62
CA ILE A 201 7.68 15.52 -3.22
C ILE A 201 7.02 16.56 -2.29
N ALA A 202 6.58 17.67 -2.88
CA ALA A 202 5.93 18.75 -2.16
C ALA A 202 4.62 18.28 -1.49
N ASP A 203 4.40 18.73 -0.25
CA ASP A 203 3.22 18.37 0.57
C ASP A 203 1.89 18.56 -0.16
N ALA A 204 1.77 19.65 -0.92
CA ALA A 204 0.57 19.95 -1.68
C ALA A 204 0.28 18.88 -2.76
N ALA A 205 1.32 18.31 -3.39
CA ALA A 205 1.16 17.24 -4.37
C ALA A 205 0.80 15.91 -3.67
N ILE A 206 1.39 15.61 -2.52
CA ILE A 206 1.03 14.44 -1.71
C ILE A 206 -0.45 14.49 -1.32
N VAL A 207 -0.90 15.62 -0.77
CA VAL A 207 -2.30 15.80 -0.33
C VAL A 207 -3.25 15.65 -1.52
N ARG A 208 -2.98 16.30 -2.66
CA ARG A 208 -3.83 16.19 -3.86
C ARG A 208 -3.80 14.80 -4.47
N GLY A 209 -2.62 14.15 -4.53
CA GLY A 209 -2.49 12.79 -5.07
C GLY A 209 -3.32 11.77 -4.30
N ILE A 210 -3.33 11.86 -2.96
CA ILE A 210 -4.16 10.99 -2.10
C ILE A 210 -5.65 11.34 -2.24
N ALA A 211 -6.00 12.62 -2.22
CA ALA A 211 -7.40 13.05 -2.32
C ALA A 211 -8.01 12.73 -3.70
N GLY A 212 -7.20 12.80 -4.77
CA GLY A 212 -7.61 12.48 -6.14
C GLY A 212 -7.53 11.00 -6.50
N PHE A 213 -7.10 10.13 -5.59
CA PHE A 213 -6.95 8.71 -5.86
C PHE A 213 -8.31 8.04 -6.13
N GLN A 214 -8.46 7.47 -7.31
CA GLN A 214 -9.72 6.87 -7.78
C GLN A 214 -9.85 5.36 -7.48
N GLY A 215 -8.90 4.81 -6.70
CA GLY A 215 -8.87 3.39 -6.38
C GLY A 215 -8.31 2.50 -7.48
N VAL A 216 -8.35 1.22 -7.19
CA VAL A 216 -7.95 0.13 -8.08
C VAL A 216 -9.14 -0.78 -8.26
N GLY A 217 -9.36 -1.30 -9.45
CA GLY A 217 -10.45 -2.21 -9.73
C GLY A 217 -10.44 -3.40 -8.78
N ARG A 218 -11.61 -3.76 -8.28
CA ARG A 218 -11.81 -4.82 -7.30
C ARG A 218 -11.04 -4.63 -5.98
N ARG A 219 -10.76 -3.36 -5.56
CA ARG A 219 -10.21 -3.03 -4.24
C ARG A 219 -11.16 -2.01 -3.61
N PHE A 220 -12.14 -2.50 -2.87
CA PHE A 220 -13.29 -1.75 -2.36
C PHE A 220 -13.95 -0.89 -3.46
N GLU A 221 -14.12 -1.50 -4.64
CA GLU A 221 -14.71 -0.80 -5.79
C GLU A 221 -16.20 -0.58 -5.58
N ASN A 222 -16.56 0.69 -5.42
CA ASN A 222 -17.93 1.08 -5.15
C ASN A 222 -18.67 1.34 -6.47
N HIS A 223 -19.59 0.45 -6.81
CA HIS A 223 -20.45 0.55 -8.00
C HIS A 223 -21.72 1.36 -7.78
N GLY A 224 -21.88 1.99 -6.62
CA GLY A 224 -23.05 2.80 -6.29
C GLY A 224 -24.28 2.00 -5.96
N GLU A 225 -25.40 2.72 -5.86
CA GLU A 225 -26.72 2.14 -5.59
C GLU A 225 -27.25 1.38 -6.82
N GLN A 226 -27.54 0.11 -6.62
CA GLN A 226 -28.10 -0.76 -7.64
C GLN A 226 -29.59 -1.01 -7.35
N PRO A 227 -30.49 -0.90 -8.34
CA PRO A 227 -31.90 -1.16 -8.13
C PRO A 227 -32.20 -2.63 -7.88
N CYS A 228 -33.15 -2.91 -7.00
CA CYS A 228 -33.69 -4.24 -6.78
C CYS A 228 -35.22 -4.19 -6.64
N ARG A 229 -35.86 -5.37 -6.50
CA ARG A 229 -37.32 -5.48 -6.46
C ARG A 229 -37.99 -4.56 -5.41
N ASP A 230 -37.37 -4.44 -4.24
CA ASP A 230 -37.94 -3.78 -3.07
C ASP A 230 -37.11 -2.54 -2.65
N GLY A 231 -36.41 -1.88 -3.60
CA GLY A 231 -35.61 -0.69 -3.29
C GLY A 231 -34.27 -0.65 -4.02
N SER A 232 -33.21 -0.36 -3.27
CA SER A 232 -31.84 -0.37 -3.78
C SER A 232 -30.85 -0.95 -2.77
N PHE A 233 -29.68 -1.35 -3.24
CA PHE A 233 -28.55 -1.76 -2.42
C PHE A 233 -27.26 -1.15 -2.95
N LEU A 234 -26.33 -0.85 -2.05
CA LEU A 234 -24.99 -0.41 -2.42
C LEU A 234 -24.16 -1.65 -2.79
N LEU A 235 -23.63 -1.67 -4.00
CA LEU A 235 -22.75 -2.74 -4.49
C LEU A 235 -21.29 -2.34 -4.32
N VAL A 236 -20.54 -3.16 -3.62
CA VAL A 236 -19.08 -3.03 -3.47
C VAL A 236 -18.43 -4.34 -3.91
N ASP A 237 -17.44 -4.27 -4.80
CA ASP A 237 -16.62 -5.40 -5.25
C ASP A 237 -15.22 -5.30 -4.63
N ASP A 238 -14.76 -6.41 -4.04
CA ASP A 238 -13.40 -6.51 -3.49
C ASP A 238 -12.79 -7.87 -3.82
N TYR A 239 -11.52 -7.86 -4.16
CA TYR A 239 -10.76 -9.07 -4.49
C TYR A 239 -10.31 -9.86 -3.24
N GLY A 240 -10.60 -9.37 -2.04
CA GLY A 240 -10.21 -9.98 -0.79
C GLY A 240 -10.61 -11.45 -0.73
N HIS A 241 -9.64 -12.34 -0.66
CA HIS A 241 -9.81 -13.79 -0.60
C HIS A 241 -9.11 -14.40 0.63
N HIS A 242 -8.23 -13.65 1.27
CA HIS A 242 -7.62 -14.05 2.54
C HIS A 242 -8.52 -13.63 3.72
N PRO A 243 -8.64 -14.43 4.80
CA PRO A 243 -9.47 -14.07 5.96
C PRO A 243 -9.17 -12.70 6.54
N THR A 244 -7.91 -12.31 6.60
CA THR A 244 -7.46 -10.99 7.08
C THR A 244 -8.02 -9.85 6.22
N GLU A 245 -8.00 -9.98 4.89
CA GLU A 245 -8.54 -8.98 3.96
C GLU A 245 -10.06 -8.86 4.09
N VAL A 246 -10.76 -10.00 4.13
CA VAL A 246 -12.21 -10.04 4.32
C VAL A 246 -12.60 -9.38 5.64
N ALA A 247 -11.90 -9.69 6.74
CA ALA A 247 -12.17 -9.09 8.05
C ALA A 247 -11.97 -7.58 8.02
N ALA A 248 -10.88 -7.07 7.42
CA ALA A 248 -10.59 -5.65 7.31
C ALA A 248 -11.69 -4.91 6.52
N ASN A 249 -12.14 -5.48 5.41
CA ASN A 249 -13.22 -4.93 4.60
C ASN A 249 -14.57 -4.92 5.34
N LEU A 250 -14.91 -6.00 6.05
CA LEU A 250 -16.13 -6.06 6.86
C LEU A 250 -16.15 -5.00 7.97
N VAL A 251 -15.01 -4.78 8.63
CA VAL A 251 -14.85 -3.72 9.64
C VAL A 251 -15.06 -2.35 8.98
N ALA A 252 -14.44 -2.10 7.82
CA ALA A 252 -14.59 -0.86 7.08
C ALA A 252 -16.05 -0.59 6.66
N VAL A 253 -16.73 -1.61 6.13
CA VAL A 253 -18.16 -1.49 5.74
C VAL A 253 -19.03 -1.20 6.97
N ARG A 254 -18.84 -1.91 8.09
CA ARG A 254 -19.64 -1.68 9.31
C ARG A 254 -19.44 -0.30 9.89
N ALA A 255 -18.22 0.22 9.86
CA ALA A 255 -17.91 1.57 10.32
C ALA A 255 -18.47 2.65 9.37
N GLY A 256 -18.46 2.41 8.04
CA GLY A 256 -18.96 3.38 7.07
C GLY A 256 -20.49 3.44 6.97
N TRP A 257 -21.14 2.28 7.11
CA TRP A 257 -22.61 2.16 6.95
C TRP A 257 -23.24 1.38 8.10
N PRO A 258 -23.20 1.89 9.33
CA PRO A 258 -23.60 1.13 10.53
C PRO A 258 -25.08 0.73 10.54
N ALA A 259 -25.95 1.49 9.88
CA ALA A 259 -27.39 1.23 9.84
C ALA A 259 -27.83 0.29 8.70
N ARG A 260 -26.94 0.00 7.72
CA ARG A 260 -27.31 -0.84 6.59
C ARG A 260 -27.17 -2.33 6.91
N ARG A 261 -28.10 -3.13 6.40
CA ARG A 261 -27.94 -4.59 6.36
C ARG A 261 -26.76 -4.92 5.44
N LEU A 262 -25.82 -5.74 5.93
CA LEU A 262 -24.71 -6.25 5.15
C LEU A 262 -25.03 -7.65 4.64
N VAL A 263 -24.86 -7.86 3.35
CA VAL A 263 -24.86 -9.17 2.70
C VAL A 263 -23.52 -9.35 2.01
N MET A 264 -22.80 -10.41 2.33
CA MET A 264 -21.54 -10.77 1.71
C MET A 264 -21.77 -11.99 0.82
N VAL A 265 -21.24 -11.94 -0.39
CA VAL A 265 -21.15 -13.07 -1.32
C VAL A 265 -19.68 -13.39 -1.49
N TYR A 266 -19.32 -14.64 -1.19
CA TYR A 266 -17.92 -15.11 -1.17
C TYR A 266 -17.77 -16.39 -1.99
#